data_c6d8e2d52e4abba81252e9044066ad19
#
_entry.id   c6d8e2d52e4abba81252e9044066ad19
#
_cell.length_a   1.000
_cell.length_b   1.000
_cell.length_c   1.000
_cell.angle_alpha   90.00
_cell.angle_beta   90.00
_cell.angle_gamma   90.00
#
_symmetry.space_group_name_H-M   'P 1'
#
loop_
_entity.id
_entity.type
_entity.pdbx_description
1 polymer ?
#
loop_
_entity_poly.entity_id
_entity_poly.type
_entity_poly.pdbx_seq_one_letter_code
_entity_poly.pdbx_strand_id
1 'polypeptide(L)'
;MLTILSLMDDRSRPKGSRDPLGIEAIWSYMGRKVVGNLTTVTSNLDNFMVALLCCHHANASSDQPDQIQTHYLRAEQLAAYLRLAAGNENFLGITRAKANFKNGYLPLGKNEAAQILSNQLSYGLWGLYSTAMQVAGLIIGSDRRLTAQGSKLVADMMACMGDAEWQSFHELALADEVSLERVQALAPAFNGLLRNTGVRRVVVSALLQWQSARRLQLELYGWAAEYLSGFTGDLSVPAFCRWLLGQSGISDDLRATVQQIQSLEPLLVLAATLMEWLQGQKGCNRAALLDVLQPRLEGLVLGDAWQAVARLPHRSFLTNLYQAGKAHDADALISCVLEHNKQVMQQRGGAAWLEWQGDALRVRVANDRAFIPESLAKHCHGRWWNSYFMGSFLQIARQAV
;
A
#
# COMPACT_ATOMS: atom_id res chain seq x y z
N MET A 1 29.92 -45.92 5.31
CA MET A 1 29.25 -44.97 4.39
C MET A 1 29.21 -43.63 5.11
N LEU A 2 30.10 -42.66 4.74
CA LEU A 2 30.12 -41.35 5.31
C LEU A 2 29.01 -40.53 4.66
N THR A 3 27.98 -40.21 5.41
CA THR A 3 26.92 -39.28 4.96
C THR A 3 27.47 -37.87 5.09
N ILE A 4 27.96 -37.28 3.99
CA ILE A 4 28.34 -35.88 3.94
C ILE A 4 27.03 -35.07 3.87
N LEU A 5 26.60 -34.55 5.01
CA LEU A 5 25.54 -33.54 5.05
C LEU A 5 26.14 -32.22 4.55
N SER A 6 26.03 -31.95 3.27
CA SER A 6 26.32 -30.60 2.77
C SER A 6 25.23 -29.63 3.25
N LEU A 7 25.62 -28.48 3.78
CA LEU A 7 24.71 -27.36 3.99
C LEU A 7 24.02 -27.04 2.67
N MET A 8 22.68 -27.06 2.69
CA MET A 8 21.88 -26.74 1.51
C MET A 8 22.17 -25.30 1.12
N ASP A 9 22.62 -25.09 -0.12
CA ASP A 9 22.86 -23.74 -0.67
C ASP A 9 21.57 -22.92 -0.53
N ASP A 10 21.68 -21.73 0.11
CA ASP A 10 20.52 -20.85 0.30
C ASP A 10 19.87 -20.45 -1.02
N ARG A 11 20.60 -20.46 -2.13
CA ARG A 11 20.08 -20.26 -3.49
C ARG A 11 19.17 -21.40 -3.96
N SER A 12 19.25 -22.58 -3.36
CA SER A 12 18.37 -23.71 -3.66
C SER A 12 17.05 -23.70 -2.88
N ARG A 13 16.94 -22.79 -1.87
CA ARG A 13 15.73 -22.63 -1.06
C ARG A 13 14.78 -21.60 -1.71
N PRO A 14 13.47 -21.88 -1.79
CA PRO A 14 12.52 -20.87 -2.17
C PRO A 14 12.48 -19.79 -1.10
N LYS A 15 12.68 -18.52 -1.46
CA LYS A 15 12.42 -17.41 -0.56
C LYS A 15 10.92 -17.10 -0.58
N GLY A 16 10.31 -17.02 0.61
CA GLY A 16 8.96 -16.54 0.76
C GLY A 16 8.85 -15.12 0.20
N SER A 17 7.96 -14.91 -0.74
CA SER A 17 7.65 -13.61 -1.31
C SER A 17 6.14 -13.54 -1.52
N ARG A 18 5.54 -12.38 -1.24
CA ARG A 18 4.12 -12.16 -1.56
C ARG A 18 3.88 -11.90 -3.05
N ASP A 19 4.94 -11.69 -3.80
CA ASP A 19 4.90 -11.31 -5.21
C ASP A 19 5.95 -12.07 -6.02
N PRO A 20 5.68 -13.36 -6.35
CA PRO A 20 6.64 -14.22 -7.03
C PRO A 20 6.90 -13.85 -8.49
N LEU A 21 6.10 -12.97 -9.08
CA LEU A 21 6.24 -12.47 -10.46
C LEU A 21 6.69 -10.99 -10.53
N GLY A 22 6.89 -10.31 -9.40
CA GLY A 22 7.24 -8.88 -9.42
C GLY A 22 6.13 -7.98 -9.95
N ILE A 23 4.87 -8.41 -9.87
CA ILE A 23 3.69 -7.68 -10.36
C ILE A 23 3.53 -6.34 -9.61
N GLU A 24 3.90 -6.30 -8.32
CA GLU A 24 3.83 -5.08 -7.52
C GLU A 24 4.69 -3.96 -8.12
N ALA A 25 5.87 -4.26 -8.64
CA ALA A 25 6.72 -3.27 -9.30
C ALA A 25 6.05 -2.66 -10.54
N ILE A 26 5.25 -3.45 -11.26
CA ILE A 26 4.56 -3.03 -12.49
C ILE A 26 3.42 -2.06 -12.17
N TRP A 27 2.44 -2.52 -11.37
CA TRP A 27 1.28 -1.69 -11.07
C TRP A 27 1.62 -0.48 -10.20
N SER A 28 2.59 -0.60 -9.29
CA SER A 28 3.03 0.53 -8.47
C SER A 28 3.72 1.62 -9.30
N TYR A 29 4.49 1.23 -10.33
CA TYR A 29 5.06 2.18 -11.28
C TYR A 29 3.97 3.03 -11.96
N MET A 30 2.89 2.38 -12.44
CA MET A 30 1.75 3.07 -13.05
C MET A 30 0.98 3.92 -12.03
N GLY A 31 0.77 3.40 -10.83
CA GLY A 31 0.12 4.13 -9.75
C GLY A 31 0.86 5.42 -9.36
N ARG A 32 2.19 5.37 -9.25
CA ARG A 32 3.01 6.57 -8.96
C ARG A 32 2.98 7.62 -10.06
N LYS A 33 2.67 7.23 -11.28
CA LYS A 33 2.49 8.18 -12.40
C LYS A 33 1.29 9.09 -12.19
N VAL A 34 0.21 8.58 -11.58
CA VAL A 34 -1.08 9.28 -11.39
C VAL A 34 -1.30 9.77 -9.97
N VAL A 35 -0.97 8.96 -8.96
CA VAL A 35 -1.25 9.28 -7.55
C VAL A 35 -0.08 9.97 -6.85
N GLY A 36 1.14 9.61 -7.20
CA GLY A 36 2.37 10.23 -6.68
C GLY A 36 2.80 9.73 -5.33
N ASN A 37 2.39 10.40 -4.27
CA ASN A 37 2.95 10.22 -2.91
C ASN A 37 2.30 9.13 -2.06
N LEU A 38 1.06 8.77 -2.33
CA LEU A 38 0.34 7.78 -1.52
C LEU A 38 0.71 6.34 -1.92
N THR A 39 0.54 5.42 -0.96
CA THR A 39 0.72 3.97 -1.14
C THR A 39 -0.49 3.23 -0.58
N THR A 40 -0.55 1.90 -0.74
CA THR A 40 -1.65 1.07 -0.21
C THR A 40 -1.84 1.19 1.30
N VAL A 41 -0.78 1.49 2.06
CA VAL A 41 -0.83 1.59 3.52
C VAL A 41 -1.12 3.01 4.02
N THR A 42 -1.07 4.03 3.14
CA THR A 42 -1.28 5.44 3.52
C THR A 42 -2.69 5.93 3.15
N SER A 43 -3.71 5.16 3.52
CA SER A 43 -5.12 5.45 3.21
C SER A 43 -5.89 6.14 4.34
N ASN A 44 -5.29 6.29 5.53
CA ASN A 44 -5.95 6.86 6.70
C ASN A 44 -5.44 8.28 6.98
N LEU A 45 -6.32 9.28 6.84
CA LEU A 45 -6.00 10.69 7.07
C LEU A 45 -5.67 10.98 8.53
N ASP A 46 -6.35 10.34 9.49
CA ASP A 46 -6.07 10.52 10.91
C ASP A 46 -4.61 10.18 11.24
N ASN A 47 -4.05 9.16 10.57
CA ASN A 47 -2.66 8.77 10.74
C ASN A 47 -1.69 9.84 10.23
N PHE A 48 -2.01 10.57 9.16
CA PHE A 48 -1.22 11.72 8.70
C PHE A 48 -1.27 12.86 9.72
N MET A 49 -2.46 13.16 10.25
CA MET A 49 -2.63 14.19 11.28
C MET A 49 -1.85 13.85 12.54
N VAL A 50 -1.97 12.63 13.03
CA VAL A 50 -1.18 12.14 14.18
C VAL A 50 0.31 12.19 13.91
N ALA A 51 0.77 11.76 12.73
CA ALA A 51 2.18 11.79 12.38
C ALA A 51 2.77 13.20 12.37
N LEU A 52 2.01 14.21 11.89
CA LEU A 52 2.42 15.61 11.92
C LEU A 52 2.54 16.15 13.36
N LEU A 53 1.57 15.83 14.23
CA LEU A 53 1.64 16.19 15.66
C LEU A 53 2.83 15.52 16.35
N CYS A 54 3.10 14.24 16.05
CA CYS A 54 4.27 13.53 16.59
C CYS A 54 5.58 14.15 16.11
N CYS A 55 5.68 14.57 14.83
CA CYS A 55 6.85 15.29 14.32
C CYS A 55 7.08 16.60 15.08
N HIS A 56 6.02 17.38 15.29
CA HIS A 56 6.10 18.65 16.02
C HIS A 56 6.55 18.44 17.47
N HIS A 57 5.86 17.55 18.20
CA HIS A 57 6.22 17.20 19.57
C HIS A 57 7.68 16.76 19.69
N ALA A 58 8.12 15.84 18.84
CA ALA A 58 9.46 15.26 18.90
C ALA A 58 10.55 16.31 18.63
N ASN A 59 10.35 17.18 17.63
CA ASN A 59 11.31 18.23 17.27
C ASN A 59 11.28 19.41 18.26
N ALA A 60 10.18 19.64 18.98
CA ALA A 60 10.12 20.62 20.06
C ALA A 60 10.79 20.11 21.35
N SER A 61 10.89 18.78 21.53
CA SER A 61 11.41 18.15 22.76
C SER A 61 12.91 17.89 22.71
N SER A 62 13.53 17.77 21.53
CA SER A 62 14.98 17.50 21.40
C SER A 62 15.51 17.80 19.99
N ASP A 63 16.81 18.12 19.92
CA ASP A 63 17.59 18.20 18.68
C ASP A 63 18.42 16.94 18.41
N GLN A 64 18.49 16.00 19.34
CA GLN A 64 19.27 14.77 19.21
C GLN A 64 18.46 13.71 18.46
N PRO A 65 18.96 13.13 17.34
CA PRO A 65 18.20 12.20 16.47
C PRO A 65 17.57 11.02 17.22
N ASP A 66 18.32 10.38 18.14
CA ASP A 66 17.80 9.24 18.91
C ASP A 66 16.71 9.63 19.91
N GLN A 67 16.78 10.83 20.46
CA GLN A 67 15.76 11.38 21.34
C GLN A 67 14.52 11.82 20.55
N ILE A 68 14.69 12.43 19.38
CA ILE A 68 13.59 12.75 18.46
C ILE A 68 12.78 11.48 18.15
N GLN A 69 13.43 10.38 17.80
CA GLN A 69 12.74 9.11 17.58
C GLN A 69 12.00 8.61 18.83
N THR A 70 12.60 8.77 20.02
CA THR A 70 11.98 8.35 21.27
C THR A 70 10.71 9.17 21.56
N HIS A 71 10.80 10.49 21.44
CA HIS A 71 9.67 11.40 21.66
C HIS A 71 8.56 11.17 20.63
N TYR A 72 8.93 10.92 19.36
CA TYR A 72 7.96 10.56 18.33
C TYR A 72 7.19 9.28 18.68
N LEU A 73 7.91 8.21 19.08
CA LEU A 73 7.27 6.95 19.45
C LEU A 73 6.32 7.09 20.65
N ARG A 74 6.72 7.85 21.67
CA ARG A 74 5.88 8.15 22.83
C ARG A 74 4.60 8.89 22.41
N ALA A 75 4.73 9.91 21.56
CA ALA A 75 3.58 10.67 21.06
C ALA A 75 2.63 9.78 20.20
N GLU A 76 3.18 8.89 19.36
CA GLU A 76 2.39 7.93 18.57
C GLU A 76 1.63 6.94 19.47
N GLN A 77 2.28 6.41 20.52
CA GLN A 77 1.68 5.52 21.51
C GLN A 77 0.57 6.22 22.29
N LEU A 78 0.83 7.44 22.79
CA LEU A 78 -0.17 8.26 23.47
C LEU A 78 -1.38 8.51 22.55
N ALA A 79 -1.14 8.89 21.30
CA ALA A 79 -2.21 9.11 20.33
C ALA A 79 -3.05 7.84 20.09
N ALA A 80 -2.43 6.66 20.12
CA ALA A 80 -3.14 5.38 20.03
C ALA A 80 -4.06 5.18 21.25
N TYR A 81 -3.59 5.44 22.46
CA TYR A 81 -4.41 5.35 23.68
C TYR A 81 -5.54 6.37 23.70
N LEU A 82 -5.29 7.62 23.29
CA LEU A 82 -6.33 8.65 23.16
C LEU A 82 -7.43 8.27 22.17
N ARG A 83 -7.06 7.64 21.05
CA ARG A 83 -8.03 7.13 20.07
C ARG A 83 -8.84 5.98 20.62
N LEU A 84 -8.23 5.03 21.34
CA LEU A 84 -8.95 3.95 22.02
C LEU A 84 -9.94 4.47 23.07
N ALA A 85 -9.53 5.43 23.90
CA ALA A 85 -10.39 6.02 24.93
C ALA A 85 -11.65 6.66 24.33
N ALA A 86 -11.59 7.13 23.07
CA ALA A 86 -12.73 7.68 22.33
C ALA A 86 -13.44 6.65 21.43
N GLY A 87 -13.12 5.36 21.53
CA GLY A 87 -13.73 4.30 20.74
C GLY A 87 -13.28 4.24 19.27
N ASN A 88 -12.19 4.93 18.90
CA ASN A 88 -11.63 4.87 17.56
C ASN A 88 -10.58 3.75 17.49
N GLU A 89 -10.89 2.72 16.72
CA GLU A 89 -10.05 1.52 16.57
C GLU A 89 -9.29 1.43 15.23
N ASN A 90 -9.40 2.44 14.37
CA ASN A 90 -8.82 2.42 13.03
C ASN A 90 -7.40 3.05 13.03
N PHE A 91 -6.42 2.36 13.62
CA PHE A 91 -5.02 2.79 13.62
C PHE A 91 -4.04 1.61 13.68
N LEU A 92 -2.77 1.87 13.41
CA LEU A 92 -1.70 0.87 13.45
C LEU A 92 -1.39 0.47 14.90
N GLY A 93 -1.22 -0.84 15.15
CA GLY A 93 -0.87 -1.34 16.48
C GLY A 93 -2.04 -1.54 17.45
N ILE A 94 -3.29 -1.50 16.94
CA ILE A 94 -4.52 -1.62 17.73
C ILE A 94 -4.52 -2.82 18.71
N THR A 95 -4.00 -3.98 18.30
CA THR A 95 -4.04 -5.20 19.10
C THR A 95 -3.25 -5.06 20.40
N ARG A 96 -2.00 -4.58 20.33
CA ARG A 96 -1.17 -4.36 21.51
C ARG A 96 -1.67 -3.17 22.35
N ALA A 97 -2.08 -2.09 21.69
CA ALA A 97 -2.65 -0.92 22.36
C ALA A 97 -3.91 -1.30 23.17
N LYS A 98 -4.81 -2.13 22.62
CA LYS A 98 -5.98 -2.67 23.34
C LYS A 98 -5.59 -3.54 24.55
N ALA A 99 -4.57 -4.37 24.42
CA ALA A 99 -4.11 -5.21 25.51
C ALA A 99 -3.59 -4.35 26.68
N ASN A 100 -2.74 -3.34 26.40
CA ASN A 100 -2.23 -2.41 27.40
C ASN A 100 -3.37 -1.60 28.04
N PHE A 101 -4.28 -1.07 27.24
CA PHE A 101 -5.41 -0.30 27.70
C PHE A 101 -6.34 -1.07 28.65
N LYS A 102 -6.63 -2.34 28.31
CA LYS A 102 -7.45 -3.24 29.14
C LYS A 102 -6.80 -3.54 30.50
N ASN A 103 -5.48 -3.64 30.52
CA ASN A 103 -4.73 -3.93 31.74
C ASN A 103 -4.49 -2.66 32.61
N GLY A 104 -4.90 -1.48 32.12
CA GLY A 104 -4.67 -0.20 32.81
C GLY A 104 -3.20 0.23 32.84
N TYR A 105 -2.32 -0.46 32.12
CA TYR A 105 -0.90 -0.13 32.00
C TYR A 105 -0.63 0.50 30.65
N LEU A 106 -0.32 1.80 30.61
CA LEU A 106 -0.15 2.60 29.39
C LEU A 106 1.29 3.11 29.27
N PRO A 107 2.25 2.23 28.96
CA PRO A 107 3.66 2.57 28.86
C PRO A 107 3.94 3.33 27.59
N LEU A 108 4.91 4.28 27.66
CA LEU A 108 5.44 5.06 26.55
C LEU A 108 6.96 4.88 26.45
N GLY A 109 7.47 4.63 25.25
CA GLY A 109 8.91 4.53 25.03
C GLY A 109 9.36 3.55 23.96
N LYS A 110 10.68 3.31 23.91
CA LYS A 110 11.33 2.40 22.94
C LYS A 110 11.34 0.93 23.39
N ASN A 111 11.10 0.64 24.67
CA ASN A 111 11.12 -0.72 25.17
C ASN A 111 10.00 -1.56 24.57
N GLU A 112 10.16 -2.88 24.56
CA GLU A 112 9.22 -3.80 23.91
C GLU A 112 7.81 -3.73 24.52
N ALA A 113 7.68 -3.49 25.83
CA ALA A 113 6.39 -3.38 26.52
C ALA A 113 5.60 -2.13 26.08
N ALA A 114 6.29 -1.04 25.76
CA ALA A 114 5.67 0.20 25.31
C ALA A 114 5.31 0.18 23.82
N GLN A 115 6.03 -0.63 23.02
CA GLN A 115 5.78 -0.65 21.56
C GLN A 115 4.42 -1.26 21.24
N ILE A 116 3.58 -0.50 20.52
CA ILE A 116 2.29 -0.97 20.01
C ILE A 116 2.42 -1.86 18.75
N LEU A 117 3.60 -1.88 18.12
CA LEU A 117 3.98 -2.75 16.99
C LEU A 117 5.33 -3.40 17.28
N SER A 118 5.59 -4.60 16.73
CA SER A 118 6.85 -5.34 16.94
C SER A 118 8.12 -4.60 16.51
N ASN A 119 8.00 -3.71 15.53
CA ASN A 119 9.03 -2.75 15.11
C ASN A 119 8.33 -1.45 14.73
N GLN A 120 7.99 -0.67 15.75
CA GLN A 120 7.16 0.52 15.56
C GLN A 120 7.83 1.59 14.71
N LEU A 121 9.17 1.75 14.78
CA LEU A 121 9.87 2.70 13.90
C LEU A 121 9.70 2.37 12.43
N SER A 122 9.71 1.09 12.06
CA SER A 122 9.59 0.67 10.65
C SER A 122 8.15 0.55 10.19
N TYR A 123 7.28 -0.01 11.04
CA TYR A 123 5.90 -0.37 10.69
C TYR A 123 4.84 0.56 11.31
N GLY A 124 5.26 1.55 12.10
CA GLY A 124 4.43 2.63 12.61
C GLY A 124 4.40 3.84 11.66
N LEU A 125 3.88 4.95 12.17
CA LEU A 125 3.70 6.18 11.39
C LEU A 125 5.03 6.77 10.93
N TRP A 126 6.09 6.65 11.74
CA TRP A 126 7.44 7.10 11.38
C TRP A 126 7.93 6.46 10.08
N GLY A 127 7.81 5.13 9.93
CA GLY A 127 8.28 4.40 8.76
C GLY A 127 7.34 4.51 7.56
N LEU A 128 6.04 4.30 7.77
CA LEU A 128 5.09 4.13 6.67
C LEU A 128 4.59 5.45 6.07
N TYR A 129 4.45 6.52 6.89
CA TYR A 129 3.83 7.79 6.45
C TYR A 129 4.85 8.86 6.07
N SER A 130 6.10 8.76 6.53
CA SER A 130 7.14 9.78 6.30
C SER A 130 7.39 10.07 4.82
N THR A 131 7.52 9.05 3.98
CA THR A 131 7.78 9.25 2.54
C THR A 131 6.67 10.06 1.87
N ALA A 132 5.40 9.76 2.18
CA ALA A 132 4.27 10.50 1.62
C ALA A 132 4.28 11.96 2.08
N MET A 133 4.58 12.23 3.37
CA MET A 133 4.68 13.58 3.92
C MET A 133 5.88 14.35 3.37
N GLN A 134 7.03 13.68 3.15
CA GLN A 134 8.21 14.29 2.53
C GLN A 134 7.95 14.70 1.08
N VAL A 135 7.33 13.82 0.29
CA VAL A 135 6.95 14.12 -1.11
C VAL A 135 5.93 15.27 -1.17
N ALA A 136 4.99 15.32 -0.22
CA ALA A 136 4.05 16.42 -0.09
C ALA A 136 4.68 17.72 0.45
N GLY A 137 5.97 17.72 0.81
CA GLY A 137 6.67 18.89 1.31
C GLY A 137 6.26 19.32 2.73
N LEU A 138 5.70 18.41 3.52
CA LEU A 138 5.25 18.70 4.91
C LEU A 138 6.37 18.50 5.93
N ILE A 139 7.28 17.56 5.66
CA ILE A 139 8.45 17.28 6.50
C ILE A 139 9.71 17.16 5.65
N ILE A 140 10.88 17.31 6.26
CA ILE A 140 12.19 17.20 5.61
C ILE A 140 13.19 16.48 6.52
N GLY A 141 14.19 15.87 5.92
CA GLY A 141 15.31 15.23 6.62
C GLY A 141 14.99 13.88 7.23
N SER A 142 16.01 13.25 7.81
CA SER A 142 15.92 11.96 8.50
C SER A 142 15.26 12.09 9.88
N ASP A 143 15.33 13.25 10.48
CA ASP A 143 14.72 13.64 11.75
C ASP A 143 13.27 14.13 11.63
N ARG A 144 12.69 14.12 10.42
CA ARG A 144 11.27 14.46 10.13
C ARG A 144 10.91 15.87 10.59
N ARG A 145 11.80 16.87 10.40
CA ARG A 145 11.50 18.25 10.71
C ARG A 145 10.36 18.79 9.86
N LEU A 146 9.44 19.51 10.49
CA LEU A 146 8.36 20.17 9.77
C LEU A 146 8.92 21.27 8.85
N THR A 147 8.41 21.35 7.63
CA THR A 147 8.60 22.50 6.75
C THR A 147 7.73 23.68 7.22
N ALA A 148 7.86 24.86 6.62
CA ALA A 148 6.97 25.98 6.89
C ALA A 148 5.49 25.61 6.67
N GLN A 149 5.20 24.83 5.61
CA GLN A 149 3.85 24.33 5.33
C GLN A 149 3.38 23.33 6.38
N GLY A 150 4.24 22.38 6.77
CA GLY A 150 3.94 21.43 7.85
C GLY A 150 3.71 22.11 9.19
N SER A 151 4.53 23.10 9.53
CA SER A 151 4.39 23.90 10.78
C SER A 151 3.07 24.67 10.80
N LYS A 152 2.66 25.26 9.67
CA LYS A 152 1.37 25.95 9.58
C LYS A 152 0.20 24.99 9.82
N LEU A 153 0.22 23.81 9.17
CA LEU A 153 -0.82 22.79 9.39
C LEU A 153 -0.91 22.37 10.85
N VAL A 154 0.23 22.14 11.50
CA VAL A 154 0.25 21.75 12.91
C VAL A 154 -0.24 22.88 13.80
N ALA A 155 0.10 24.14 13.51
CA ALA A 155 -0.45 25.29 14.25
C ALA A 155 -1.98 25.37 14.15
N ASP A 156 -2.55 25.17 12.96
CA ASP A 156 -4.00 25.10 12.76
C ASP A 156 -4.64 23.91 13.54
N MET A 157 -3.96 22.77 13.59
CA MET A 157 -4.39 21.60 14.36
C MET A 157 -4.36 21.86 15.86
N MET A 158 -3.29 22.46 16.37
CA MET A 158 -3.13 22.81 17.79
C MET A 158 -4.20 23.83 18.22
N ALA A 159 -4.43 24.88 17.42
CA ALA A 159 -5.48 25.86 17.69
C ALA A 159 -6.89 25.21 17.71
N CYS A 160 -7.14 24.22 16.88
CA CYS A 160 -8.39 23.45 16.88
C CYS A 160 -8.54 22.55 18.12
N MET A 161 -7.44 22.00 18.63
CA MET A 161 -7.44 21.14 19.82
C MET A 161 -7.59 21.98 21.11
N GLY A 162 -7.02 23.17 21.15
CA GLY A 162 -6.90 24.03 22.30
C GLY A 162 -5.50 24.02 22.92
N ASP A 163 -5.03 25.21 23.37
CA ASP A 163 -3.66 25.35 23.89
C ASP A 163 -3.42 24.51 25.15
N ALA A 164 -4.39 24.47 26.05
CA ALA A 164 -4.30 23.69 27.30
C ALA A 164 -4.27 22.19 27.02
N GLU A 165 -5.07 21.72 26.09
CA GLU A 165 -5.14 20.32 25.67
C GLU A 165 -3.86 19.91 24.92
N TRP A 166 -3.33 20.79 24.06
CA TRP A 166 -2.04 20.55 23.41
C TRP A 166 -0.90 20.47 24.44
N GLN A 167 -0.85 21.39 25.40
CA GLN A 167 0.15 21.36 26.46
C GLN A 167 0.04 20.06 27.27
N SER A 168 -1.18 19.63 27.59
CA SER A 168 -1.44 18.35 28.25
C SER A 168 -0.95 17.14 27.43
N PHE A 169 -1.19 17.15 26.11
CA PHE A 169 -0.65 16.11 25.20
C PHE A 169 0.88 16.10 25.24
N HIS A 170 1.50 17.28 25.14
CA HIS A 170 2.96 17.43 25.14
C HIS A 170 3.57 16.87 26.42
N GLU A 171 3.04 17.24 27.58
CA GLU A 171 3.51 16.77 28.90
C GLU A 171 3.34 15.26 29.07
N LEU A 172 2.18 14.72 28.68
CA LEU A 172 1.92 13.28 28.75
C LEU A 172 2.89 12.48 27.87
N ALA A 173 3.19 12.98 26.67
CA ALA A 173 4.10 12.31 25.75
C ALA A 173 5.59 12.36 26.17
N LEU A 174 5.94 13.18 27.16
CA LEU A 174 7.28 13.17 27.78
C LEU A 174 7.44 12.09 28.85
N ALA A 175 6.35 11.59 29.43
CA ALA A 175 6.39 10.58 30.48
C ALA A 175 6.78 9.18 29.94
N ASP A 176 7.21 8.29 30.84
CA ASP A 176 7.46 6.88 30.51
C ASP A 176 6.19 6.03 30.64
N GLU A 177 5.18 6.54 31.32
CA GLU A 177 3.88 5.91 31.54
C GLU A 177 2.81 6.97 31.78
N VAL A 178 1.58 6.71 31.34
CA VAL A 178 0.45 7.62 31.55
C VAL A 178 -0.72 6.91 32.23
N SER A 179 -1.46 7.64 33.08
CA SER A 179 -2.64 7.09 33.72
C SER A 179 -3.83 7.07 32.76
N LEU A 180 -4.69 6.05 32.92
CA LEU A 180 -5.92 5.92 32.13
C LEU A 180 -6.84 7.14 32.29
N GLU A 181 -6.92 7.70 33.50
CA GLU A 181 -7.73 8.88 33.80
C GLU A 181 -7.30 10.10 32.97
N ARG A 182 -5.98 10.40 32.91
CA ARG A 182 -5.46 11.51 32.12
C ARG A 182 -5.69 11.31 30.62
N VAL A 183 -5.55 10.07 30.15
CA VAL A 183 -5.85 9.72 28.75
C VAL A 183 -7.33 9.92 28.45
N GLN A 184 -8.24 9.46 29.32
CA GLN A 184 -9.68 9.64 29.14
C GLN A 184 -10.10 11.10 29.16
N ALA A 185 -9.47 11.94 30.01
CA ALA A 185 -9.76 13.36 30.09
C ALA A 185 -9.36 14.11 28.79
N LEU A 186 -8.23 13.75 28.16
CA LEU A 186 -7.73 14.40 26.95
C LEU A 186 -8.36 13.84 25.65
N ALA A 187 -8.85 12.62 25.67
CA ALA A 187 -9.34 11.92 24.48
C ALA A 187 -10.44 12.66 23.70
N PRO A 188 -11.42 13.35 24.32
CA PRO A 188 -12.44 14.09 23.60
C PRO A 188 -11.87 15.20 22.72
N ALA A 189 -10.96 16.04 23.24
CA ALA A 189 -10.33 17.12 22.49
C ALA A 189 -9.48 16.59 21.34
N PHE A 190 -8.64 15.59 21.61
CA PHE A 190 -7.80 14.96 20.59
C PHE A 190 -8.63 14.33 19.44
N ASN A 191 -9.68 13.59 19.75
CA ASN A 191 -10.54 13.02 18.72
C ASN A 191 -11.47 14.04 18.07
N GLY A 192 -11.84 15.12 18.78
CA GLY A 192 -12.51 16.28 18.22
C GLY A 192 -11.68 16.93 17.09
N LEU A 193 -10.39 17.13 17.33
CA LEU A 193 -9.44 17.58 16.31
C LEU A 193 -9.43 16.63 15.10
N LEU A 194 -9.26 15.33 15.30
CA LEU A 194 -9.21 14.35 14.20
C LEU A 194 -10.48 14.31 13.34
N ARG A 195 -11.63 14.69 13.91
CA ARG A 195 -12.94 14.78 13.23
C ARG A 195 -13.25 16.15 12.66
N ASN A 196 -12.43 17.16 12.93
CA ASN A 196 -12.70 18.53 12.48
C ASN A 196 -12.61 18.63 10.95
N THR A 197 -13.73 18.87 10.29
CA THR A 197 -13.84 18.90 8.82
C THR A 197 -13.00 19.99 8.17
N GLY A 198 -12.85 21.15 8.82
CA GLY A 198 -12.01 22.25 8.34
C GLY A 198 -10.54 21.85 8.29
N VAL A 199 -10.00 21.32 9.40
CA VAL A 199 -8.63 20.80 9.47
C VAL A 199 -8.40 19.68 8.48
N ARG A 200 -9.32 18.71 8.39
CA ARG A 200 -9.23 17.59 7.44
C ARG A 200 -9.11 18.06 6.00
N ARG A 201 -9.92 19.03 5.57
CA ARG A 201 -9.84 19.61 4.22
C ARG A 201 -8.48 20.22 3.92
N VAL A 202 -7.93 20.98 4.87
CA VAL A 202 -6.61 21.59 4.69
C VAL A 202 -5.50 20.54 4.62
N VAL A 203 -5.54 19.50 5.46
CA VAL A 203 -4.58 18.40 5.42
C VAL A 203 -4.68 17.59 4.12
N VAL A 204 -5.90 17.28 3.64
CA VAL A 204 -6.09 16.59 2.34
C VAL A 204 -5.55 17.44 1.21
N SER A 205 -5.84 18.77 1.18
CA SER A 205 -5.30 19.67 0.17
C SER A 205 -3.76 19.67 0.18
N ALA A 206 -3.15 19.75 1.36
CA ALA A 206 -1.70 19.72 1.50
C ALA A 206 -1.06 18.39 1.03
N LEU A 207 -1.76 17.27 1.23
CA LEU A 207 -1.31 15.95 0.78
C LEU A 207 -1.48 15.72 -0.72
N LEU A 208 -2.52 16.27 -1.35
CA LEU A 208 -2.89 15.95 -2.73
C LEU A 208 -2.61 17.09 -3.72
N GLN A 209 -2.47 18.32 -3.25
CA GLN A 209 -2.23 19.54 -4.05
C GLN A 209 -0.92 20.23 -3.67
N TRP A 210 0.14 19.47 -3.34
CA TRP A 210 1.42 20.09 -2.96
C TRP A 210 2.10 20.80 -4.14
N GLN A 211 2.92 21.79 -3.83
CA GLN A 211 3.49 22.71 -4.81
C GLN A 211 4.29 22.03 -5.95
N SER A 212 4.97 20.91 -5.65
CA SER A 212 5.74 20.14 -6.63
C SER A 212 4.95 18.98 -7.25
N ALA A 213 3.65 18.88 -7.02
CA ALA A 213 2.82 17.85 -7.63
C ALA A 213 2.79 17.99 -9.16
N ARG A 214 2.86 16.86 -9.85
CA ARG A 214 2.78 16.85 -11.32
C ARG A 214 1.37 17.25 -11.76
N ARG A 215 1.28 17.91 -12.92
CA ARG A 215 0.00 18.34 -13.51
C ARG A 215 -1.05 17.21 -13.54
N LEU A 216 -0.61 16.01 -13.91
CA LEU A 216 -1.48 14.83 -13.96
C LEU A 216 -2.12 14.47 -12.60
N GLN A 217 -1.36 14.62 -11.51
CA GLN A 217 -1.83 14.35 -10.14
C GLN A 217 -2.84 15.40 -9.68
N LEU A 218 -2.57 16.67 -9.97
CA LEU A 218 -3.51 17.76 -9.67
C LEU A 218 -4.82 17.62 -10.43
N GLU A 219 -4.74 17.24 -11.71
CA GLU A 219 -5.91 16.96 -12.52
C GLU A 219 -6.72 15.77 -12.00
N LEU A 220 -6.04 14.66 -11.65
CA LEU A 220 -6.69 13.50 -11.04
C LEU A 220 -7.44 13.88 -9.75
N TYR A 221 -6.84 14.75 -8.92
CA TYR A 221 -7.48 15.22 -7.70
C TYR A 221 -8.73 16.06 -7.99
N GLY A 222 -8.68 16.97 -8.96
CA GLY A 222 -9.84 17.75 -9.38
C GLY A 222 -11.01 16.86 -9.80
N TRP A 223 -10.77 15.88 -10.65
CA TRP A 223 -11.78 14.90 -11.07
C TRP A 223 -12.26 14.00 -9.93
N ALA A 224 -11.38 13.60 -9.01
CA ALA A 224 -11.79 12.81 -7.84
C ALA A 224 -12.72 13.60 -6.91
N ALA A 225 -12.45 14.89 -6.70
CA ALA A 225 -13.31 15.76 -5.91
C ALA A 225 -14.71 15.88 -6.53
N GLU A 226 -14.79 16.03 -7.86
CA GLU A 226 -16.05 16.06 -8.59
C GLU A 226 -16.80 14.73 -8.51
N TYR A 227 -16.11 13.61 -8.77
CA TYR A 227 -16.70 12.26 -8.64
C TYR A 227 -17.27 12.02 -7.24
N LEU A 228 -16.53 12.40 -6.20
CA LEU A 228 -16.88 12.15 -4.81
C LEU A 228 -18.00 13.07 -4.30
N SER A 229 -18.16 14.27 -4.85
CA SER A 229 -19.21 15.22 -4.44
C SER A 229 -20.61 14.68 -4.67
N GLY A 230 -20.81 13.81 -5.67
CA GLY A 230 -22.08 13.17 -5.97
C GLY A 230 -22.17 11.68 -5.55
N PHE A 231 -21.15 11.16 -4.85
CA PHE A 231 -20.99 9.72 -4.65
C PHE A 231 -21.41 9.27 -3.25
N THR A 232 -22.36 8.32 -3.15
CA THR A 232 -22.89 7.79 -1.88
C THR A 232 -22.56 6.32 -1.62
N GLY A 233 -21.88 5.64 -2.57
CA GLY A 233 -21.59 4.20 -2.49
C GLY A 233 -20.20 3.85 -1.94
N ASP A 234 -19.83 2.57 -2.10
CA ASP A 234 -18.49 2.08 -1.80
C ASP A 234 -17.49 2.50 -2.87
N LEU A 235 -16.30 2.91 -2.45
CA LEU A 235 -15.25 3.36 -3.35
C LEU A 235 -14.75 2.20 -4.23
N SER A 236 -14.87 2.36 -5.54
CA SER A 236 -14.44 1.38 -6.51
C SER A 236 -13.49 2.02 -7.54
N VAL A 237 -12.23 1.62 -7.51
CA VAL A 237 -11.22 2.11 -8.47
C VAL A 237 -11.64 1.88 -9.92
N PRO A 238 -12.10 0.67 -10.33
CA PRO A 238 -12.57 0.47 -11.70
C PRO A 238 -13.80 1.31 -12.06
N ALA A 239 -14.71 1.58 -11.11
CA ALA A 239 -15.85 2.46 -11.36
C ALA A 239 -15.40 3.92 -11.57
N PHE A 240 -14.50 4.41 -10.74
CA PHE A 240 -13.88 5.73 -10.89
C PHE A 240 -13.15 5.87 -12.23
N CYS A 241 -12.33 4.88 -12.63
CA CYS A 241 -11.63 4.90 -13.91
C CYS A 241 -12.60 4.95 -15.11
N ARG A 242 -13.69 4.17 -15.07
CA ARG A 242 -14.72 4.22 -16.14
C ARG A 242 -15.41 5.56 -16.20
N TRP A 243 -15.83 6.09 -15.03
CA TRP A 243 -16.45 7.41 -14.96
C TRP A 243 -15.51 8.50 -15.51
N LEU A 244 -14.24 8.50 -15.09
CA LEU A 244 -13.23 9.45 -15.50
C LEU A 244 -13.02 9.45 -17.02
N LEU A 245 -12.95 8.28 -17.65
CA LEU A 245 -12.82 8.18 -19.12
C LEU A 245 -14.05 8.67 -19.88
N GLY A 246 -15.21 8.73 -19.24
CA GLY A 246 -16.43 9.31 -19.80
C GLY A 246 -16.46 10.85 -19.78
N GLN A 247 -15.53 11.52 -19.07
CA GLN A 247 -15.52 12.97 -18.97
C GLN A 247 -14.94 13.63 -20.22
N SER A 248 -15.63 14.65 -20.77
CA SER A 248 -15.16 15.38 -21.98
C SER A 248 -13.97 16.30 -21.71
N GLY A 249 -13.81 16.79 -20.47
CA GLY A 249 -12.76 17.74 -20.09
C GLY A 249 -11.45 17.12 -19.63
N ILE A 250 -11.34 15.77 -19.60
CA ILE A 250 -10.11 15.08 -19.18
C ILE A 250 -8.98 15.31 -20.21
N SER A 251 -7.77 15.63 -19.74
CA SER A 251 -6.60 15.79 -20.62
C SER A 251 -6.24 14.48 -21.32
N ASP A 252 -5.61 14.59 -22.50
CA ASP A 252 -5.13 13.42 -23.26
C ASP A 252 -4.12 12.59 -22.45
N ASP A 253 -3.26 13.23 -21.66
CA ASP A 253 -2.26 12.58 -20.82
C ASP A 253 -2.91 11.73 -19.71
N LEU A 254 -3.91 12.27 -19.02
CA LEU A 254 -4.62 11.54 -17.97
C LEU A 254 -5.47 10.43 -18.58
N ARG A 255 -6.18 10.71 -19.66
CA ARG A 255 -6.96 9.72 -20.44
C ARG A 255 -6.08 8.56 -20.87
N ALA A 256 -4.95 8.84 -21.54
CA ALA A 256 -4.02 7.81 -21.97
C ALA A 256 -3.47 6.99 -20.80
N THR A 257 -3.12 7.62 -19.67
CA THR A 257 -2.58 6.91 -18.52
C THR A 257 -3.63 6.00 -17.88
N VAL A 258 -4.88 6.42 -17.76
CA VAL A 258 -5.98 5.59 -17.25
C VAL A 258 -6.29 4.43 -18.20
N GLN A 259 -6.29 4.65 -19.50
CA GLN A 259 -6.43 3.59 -20.52
C GLN A 259 -5.29 2.57 -20.45
N GLN A 260 -4.04 3.03 -20.24
CA GLN A 260 -2.89 2.16 -20.03
C GLN A 260 -3.09 1.26 -18.80
N ILE A 261 -3.56 1.81 -17.68
CA ILE A 261 -3.87 1.04 -16.47
C ILE A 261 -4.99 0.03 -16.74
N GLN A 262 -6.09 0.44 -17.40
CA GLN A 262 -7.19 -0.47 -17.71
C GLN A 262 -6.81 -1.60 -18.66
N SER A 263 -5.90 -1.36 -19.59
CA SER A 263 -5.41 -2.41 -20.50
C SER A 263 -4.38 -3.33 -19.85
N LEU A 264 -3.64 -2.84 -18.85
CA LEU A 264 -2.63 -3.59 -18.12
C LEU A 264 -3.24 -4.55 -17.09
N GLU A 265 -4.29 -4.13 -16.39
CA GLU A 265 -4.87 -4.89 -15.28
C GLU A 265 -5.31 -6.32 -15.66
N PRO A 266 -6.04 -6.56 -16.77
CA PRO A 266 -6.39 -7.91 -17.17
C PRO A 266 -5.17 -8.81 -17.43
N LEU A 267 -4.07 -8.25 -17.94
CA LEU A 267 -2.82 -8.97 -18.17
C LEU A 267 -2.14 -9.34 -16.85
N LEU A 268 -2.15 -8.47 -15.85
CA LEU A 268 -1.61 -8.76 -14.52
C LEU A 268 -2.47 -9.78 -13.77
N VAL A 269 -3.80 -9.70 -13.89
CA VAL A 269 -4.72 -10.71 -13.35
C VAL A 269 -4.48 -12.08 -13.99
N LEU A 270 -4.29 -12.13 -15.30
CA LEU A 270 -3.93 -13.38 -16.01
C LEU A 270 -2.64 -13.99 -15.45
N ALA A 271 -1.58 -13.18 -15.34
CA ALA A 271 -0.29 -13.62 -14.81
C ALA A 271 -0.41 -14.22 -13.41
N ALA A 272 -1.08 -13.49 -12.50
CA ALA A 272 -1.27 -13.91 -11.11
C ALA A 272 -2.14 -15.18 -11.03
N THR A 273 -3.24 -15.26 -11.80
CA THR A 273 -4.12 -16.42 -11.84
C THR A 273 -3.38 -17.68 -12.33
N LEU A 274 -2.57 -17.56 -13.39
CA LEU A 274 -1.77 -18.68 -13.88
C LEU A 274 -0.72 -19.12 -12.86
N MET A 275 -0.05 -18.16 -12.20
CA MET A 275 0.93 -18.47 -11.16
C MET A 275 0.29 -19.21 -9.99
N GLU A 276 -0.83 -18.71 -9.46
CA GLU A 276 -1.57 -19.35 -8.37
C GLU A 276 -2.08 -20.73 -8.75
N TRP A 277 -2.64 -20.89 -9.94
CA TRP A 277 -3.10 -22.19 -10.43
C TRP A 277 -1.96 -23.22 -10.54
N LEU A 278 -0.84 -22.84 -11.16
CA LEU A 278 0.31 -23.72 -11.33
C LEU A 278 0.92 -24.17 -10.00
N GLN A 279 0.82 -23.38 -8.94
CA GLN A 279 1.26 -23.77 -7.59
C GLN A 279 0.47 -24.94 -7.00
N GLY A 280 -0.73 -25.23 -7.50
CA GLY A 280 -1.53 -26.42 -7.14
C GLY A 280 -1.25 -27.66 -8.00
N GLN A 281 -0.43 -27.55 -9.06
CA GLN A 281 -0.27 -28.59 -10.09
C GLN A 281 1.01 -29.45 -9.92
N LYS A 282 1.39 -29.74 -8.67
CA LYS A 282 2.59 -30.53 -8.38
C LYS A 282 2.54 -31.91 -9.02
N GLY A 283 3.56 -32.24 -9.82
CA GLY A 283 3.70 -33.54 -10.48
C GLY A 283 2.89 -33.68 -11.74
N CYS A 284 2.06 -32.73 -12.14
CA CYS A 284 1.33 -32.76 -13.40
C CYS A 284 2.30 -32.65 -14.57
N ASN A 285 2.05 -33.43 -15.63
CA ASN A 285 2.81 -33.32 -16.86
C ASN A 285 2.27 -32.18 -17.76
N ARG A 286 3.07 -31.81 -18.76
CA ARG A 286 2.77 -30.67 -19.64
C ARG A 286 1.45 -30.86 -20.39
N ALA A 287 1.20 -32.07 -20.94
CA ALA A 287 -0.03 -32.34 -21.68
C ALA A 287 -1.28 -32.14 -20.83
N ALA A 288 -1.29 -32.66 -19.59
CA ALA A 288 -2.42 -32.48 -18.67
C ALA A 288 -2.68 -31.03 -18.34
N LEU A 289 -1.64 -30.21 -18.20
CA LEU A 289 -1.82 -28.77 -17.96
C LEU A 289 -2.40 -28.05 -19.18
N LEU A 290 -1.97 -28.43 -20.38
CA LEU A 290 -2.50 -27.88 -21.64
C LEU A 290 -3.97 -28.25 -21.85
N ASP A 291 -4.34 -29.49 -21.59
CA ASP A 291 -5.74 -29.97 -21.69
C ASP A 291 -6.68 -29.16 -20.78
N VAL A 292 -6.18 -28.74 -19.62
CA VAL A 292 -6.93 -27.90 -18.69
C VAL A 292 -6.95 -26.44 -19.11
N LEU A 293 -5.83 -25.87 -19.53
CA LEU A 293 -5.71 -24.43 -19.77
C LEU A 293 -6.28 -24.00 -21.12
N GLN A 294 -6.01 -24.77 -22.19
CA GLN A 294 -6.34 -24.40 -23.57
C GLN A 294 -7.81 -24.01 -23.79
N PRO A 295 -8.81 -24.81 -23.34
CA PRO A 295 -10.21 -24.45 -23.53
C PRO A 295 -10.65 -23.19 -22.73
N ARG A 296 -9.92 -22.83 -21.67
CA ARG A 296 -10.24 -21.66 -20.82
C ARG A 296 -9.78 -20.34 -21.39
N LEU A 297 -8.98 -20.36 -22.47
CA LEU A 297 -8.50 -19.17 -23.17
C LEU A 297 -9.51 -18.65 -24.19
N GLU A 298 -10.57 -19.40 -24.49
CA GLU A 298 -11.58 -18.97 -25.44
C GLU A 298 -12.16 -17.60 -25.07
N GLY A 299 -12.20 -16.70 -26.06
CA GLY A 299 -12.73 -15.36 -25.91
C GLY A 299 -11.84 -14.40 -25.08
N LEU A 300 -10.61 -14.81 -24.71
CA LEU A 300 -9.68 -13.92 -24.02
C LEU A 300 -9.21 -12.82 -24.99
N VAL A 301 -9.55 -11.58 -24.67
CA VAL A 301 -9.10 -10.37 -25.39
C VAL A 301 -8.29 -9.52 -24.43
N LEU A 302 -7.07 -9.15 -24.82
CA LEU A 302 -6.16 -8.31 -24.01
C LEU A 302 -5.95 -6.97 -24.70
N GLY A 303 -6.08 -5.89 -23.96
CA GLY A 303 -5.78 -4.54 -24.44
C GLY A 303 -4.28 -4.31 -24.56
N ASP A 304 -3.87 -3.39 -25.44
CA ASP A 304 -2.47 -3.10 -25.77
C ASP A 304 -2.00 -1.69 -25.42
N ALA A 305 -2.88 -0.82 -24.91
CA ALA A 305 -2.55 0.59 -24.61
C ALA A 305 -1.35 0.71 -23.63
N TRP A 306 -1.13 -0.27 -22.75
CA TRP A 306 0.01 -0.33 -21.85
C TRP A 306 1.37 -0.36 -22.59
N GLN A 307 1.41 -0.84 -23.84
CA GLN A 307 2.63 -0.92 -24.64
C GLN A 307 3.25 0.47 -24.93
N ALA A 308 2.47 1.53 -24.89
CA ALA A 308 2.95 2.90 -25.00
C ALA A 308 3.82 3.36 -23.81
N VAL A 309 3.84 2.60 -22.69
CA VAL A 309 4.65 2.93 -21.51
C VAL A 309 6.09 2.46 -21.72
N ALA A 310 7.00 3.37 -22.06
CA ALA A 310 8.37 3.02 -22.49
C ALA A 310 9.21 2.30 -21.41
N ARG A 311 9.10 2.69 -20.14
CA ARG A 311 9.94 2.21 -19.03
C ARG A 311 9.15 1.39 -18.00
N LEU A 312 8.24 0.52 -18.48
CA LEU A 312 7.47 -0.33 -17.59
C LEU A 312 8.36 -1.45 -17.04
N PRO A 313 8.39 -1.69 -15.71
CA PRO A 313 9.10 -2.83 -15.13
C PRO A 313 8.64 -4.15 -15.77
N HIS A 314 9.55 -5.11 -15.87
CA HIS A 314 9.28 -6.45 -16.43
C HIS A 314 8.62 -6.43 -17.82
N ARG A 315 8.92 -5.42 -18.65
CA ARG A 315 8.29 -5.21 -19.95
C ARG A 315 8.38 -6.44 -20.88
N SER A 316 9.53 -7.12 -20.91
CA SER A 316 9.72 -8.32 -21.76
C SER A 316 8.75 -9.44 -21.36
N PHE A 317 8.57 -9.66 -20.05
CA PHE A 317 7.58 -10.61 -19.54
C PHE A 317 6.16 -10.26 -20.00
N LEU A 318 5.75 -8.99 -19.79
CA LEU A 318 4.43 -8.53 -20.20
C LEU A 318 4.19 -8.66 -21.71
N THR A 319 5.22 -8.39 -22.53
CA THR A 319 5.13 -8.54 -23.98
C THR A 319 4.93 -10.00 -24.37
N ASN A 320 5.71 -10.91 -23.80
CA ASN A 320 5.61 -12.34 -24.10
C ASN A 320 4.25 -12.91 -23.62
N LEU A 321 3.82 -12.53 -22.41
CA LEU A 321 2.53 -12.94 -21.86
C LEU A 321 1.36 -12.42 -22.70
N TYR A 322 1.42 -11.16 -23.15
CA TYR A 322 0.42 -10.57 -24.04
C TYR A 322 0.34 -11.29 -25.39
N GLN A 323 1.48 -11.58 -26.03
CA GLN A 323 1.50 -12.28 -27.31
C GLN A 323 0.96 -13.71 -27.19
N ALA A 324 1.37 -14.44 -26.14
CA ALA A 324 0.85 -15.78 -25.87
C ALA A 324 -0.66 -15.75 -25.57
N GLY A 325 -1.14 -14.79 -24.78
CA GLY A 325 -2.57 -14.62 -24.48
C GLY A 325 -3.38 -14.25 -25.72
N LYS A 326 -2.86 -13.36 -26.58
CA LYS A 326 -3.49 -12.98 -27.84
C LYS A 326 -3.57 -14.13 -28.84
N ALA A 327 -2.56 -14.98 -28.84
CA ALA A 327 -2.53 -16.20 -29.67
C ALA A 327 -3.36 -17.35 -29.08
N HIS A 328 -3.90 -17.21 -27.87
CA HIS A 328 -4.54 -18.26 -27.09
C HIS A 328 -3.62 -19.51 -26.96
N ASP A 329 -2.31 -19.29 -26.78
CA ASP A 329 -1.30 -20.33 -26.69
C ASP A 329 -1.06 -20.69 -25.23
N ALA A 330 -1.69 -21.76 -24.75
CA ALA A 330 -1.58 -22.22 -23.36
C ALA A 330 -0.14 -22.60 -22.99
N ASP A 331 0.61 -23.18 -23.91
CA ASP A 331 1.96 -23.62 -23.67
C ASP A 331 2.94 -22.43 -23.51
N ALA A 332 2.83 -21.45 -24.39
CA ALA A 332 3.59 -20.22 -24.30
C ALA A 332 3.26 -19.44 -23.02
N LEU A 333 2.00 -19.43 -22.58
CA LEU A 333 1.57 -18.78 -21.32
C LEU A 333 2.22 -19.46 -20.11
N ILE A 334 2.15 -20.79 -20.01
CA ILE A 334 2.79 -21.53 -18.90
C ILE A 334 4.30 -21.28 -18.91
N SER A 335 4.95 -21.43 -20.06
CA SER A 335 6.39 -21.24 -20.21
C SER A 335 6.82 -19.83 -19.81
N CYS A 336 6.05 -18.80 -20.19
CA CYS A 336 6.30 -17.41 -19.85
C CYS A 336 6.25 -17.17 -18.33
N VAL A 337 5.24 -17.71 -17.63
CA VAL A 337 5.10 -17.59 -16.18
C VAL A 337 6.23 -18.30 -15.44
N LEU A 338 6.58 -19.52 -15.84
CA LEU A 338 7.66 -20.29 -15.21
C LEU A 338 9.02 -19.60 -15.35
N GLU A 339 9.37 -19.19 -16.57
CA GLU A 339 10.64 -18.52 -16.83
C GLU A 339 10.75 -17.18 -16.10
N HIS A 340 9.67 -16.39 -16.07
CA HIS A 340 9.67 -15.14 -15.37
C HIS A 340 9.74 -15.32 -13.85
N ASN A 341 9.01 -16.28 -13.27
CA ASN A 341 9.15 -16.63 -11.85
C ASN A 341 10.60 -17.00 -11.51
N LYS A 342 11.25 -17.82 -12.35
CA LYS A 342 12.65 -18.19 -12.19
C LYS A 342 13.56 -16.95 -12.18
N GLN A 343 13.40 -16.03 -13.12
CA GLN A 343 14.19 -14.80 -13.21
C GLN A 343 14.01 -13.91 -11.97
N VAL A 344 12.76 -13.67 -11.56
CA VAL A 344 12.45 -12.85 -10.37
C VAL A 344 13.03 -13.48 -9.10
N MET A 345 12.89 -14.79 -8.93
CA MET A 345 13.39 -15.47 -7.73
C MET A 345 14.92 -15.50 -7.70
N GLN A 346 15.59 -15.69 -8.84
CA GLN A 346 17.05 -15.63 -8.94
C GLN A 346 17.58 -14.23 -8.58
N GLN A 347 16.95 -13.16 -9.07
CA GLN A 347 17.31 -11.79 -8.70
C GLN A 347 17.18 -11.53 -7.18
N ARG A 348 16.25 -12.21 -6.52
CA ARG A 348 16.05 -12.16 -5.06
C ARG A 348 16.96 -13.13 -4.29
N GLY A 349 17.84 -13.87 -4.99
CA GLY A 349 18.78 -14.83 -4.41
C GLY A 349 18.09 -16.09 -3.87
N GLY A 350 17.01 -16.55 -4.48
CA GLY A 350 16.27 -17.77 -4.14
C GLY A 350 16.01 -18.66 -5.34
N ALA A 351 15.50 -19.88 -5.09
CA ALA A 351 15.09 -20.82 -6.13
C ALA A 351 13.73 -20.44 -6.72
N ALA A 352 13.50 -20.78 -7.99
CA ALA A 352 12.19 -20.70 -8.61
C ALA A 352 11.14 -21.47 -7.79
N TRP A 353 9.92 -20.94 -7.70
CA TRP A 353 8.82 -21.64 -7.03
C TRP A 353 8.28 -22.78 -7.88
N LEU A 354 8.36 -22.60 -9.21
CA LEU A 354 7.85 -23.50 -10.22
C LEU A 354 8.93 -23.76 -11.27
N GLU A 355 9.16 -25.01 -11.64
CA GLU A 355 10.06 -25.38 -12.74
C GLU A 355 9.70 -26.76 -13.31
N TRP A 356 10.06 -27.01 -14.55
CA TRP A 356 9.99 -28.34 -15.13
C TRP A 356 11.09 -29.22 -14.56
N GLN A 357 10.75 -30.45 -14.18
CA GLN A 357 11.67 -31.54 -13.85
C GLN A 357 11.36 -32.72 -14.75
N GLY A 358 12.06 -32.83 -15.88
CA GLY A 358 11.63 -33.69 -16.97
C GLY A 358 10.30 -33.19 -17.54
N ASP A 359 9.30 -34.05 -17.62
CA ASP A 359 7.94 -33.72 -18.09
C ASP A 359 6.98 -33.35 -16.95
N ALA A 360 7.41 -33.38 -15.71
CA ALA A 360 6.57 -33.08 -14.56
C ALA A 360 6.85 -31.69 -13.99
N LEU A 361 5.80 -30.99 -13.55
CA LEU A 361 5.91 -29.71 -12.89
C LEU A 361 6.39 -29.90 -11.44
N ARG A 362 7.56 -29.39 -11.12
CA ARG A 362 8.05 -29.29 -9.76
C ARG A 362 7.54 -28.01 -9.12
N VAL A 363 6.82 -28.15 -8.01
CA VAL A 363 6.30 -27.05 -7.21
C VAL A 363 7.03 -27.02 -5.88
N ARG A 364 7.78 -25.94 -5.58
CA ARG A 364 8.47 -25.75 -4.29
C ARG A 364 7.62 -25.00 -3.28
N VAL A 365 6.75 -24.11 -3.77
CA VAL A 365 5.80 -23.36 -2.93
C VAL A 365 4.40 -23.71 -3.42
N ALA A 366 3.74 -24.60 -2.70
CA ALA A 366 2.42 -25.09 -3.05
C ALA A 366 1.31 -24.12 -2.58
N ASN A 367 0.20 -24.12 -3.31
CA ASN A 367 -1.05 -23.47 -2.96
C ASN A 367 -2.19 -24.49 -3.02
N ASP A 368 -2.62 -25.01 -1.89
CA ASP A 368 -3.68 -26.03 -1.79
C ASP A 368 -5.08 -25.50 -2.15
N ARG A 369 -5.23 -24.19 -2.29
CA ARG A 369 -6.47 -23.51 -2.71
C ARG A 369 -6.41 -23.05 -4.16
N ALA A 370 -5.40 -23.49 -4.91
CA ALA A 370 -5.22 -23.13 -6.30
C ALA A 370 -6.38 -23.65 -7.15
N PHE A 371 -6.96 -22.78 -7.94
CA PHE A 371 -7.98 -23.14 -8.94
C PHE A 371 -7.76 -22.33 -10.21
N ILE A 372 -8.29 -22.82 -11.33
CA ILE A 372 -8.34 -22.04 -12.55
C ILE A 372 -9.81 -21.78 -12.92
N PRO A 373 -10.19 -20.53 -13.22
CA PRO A 373 -11.56 -20.20 -13.63
C PRO A 373 -11.96 -20.92 -14.92
N GLU A 374 -13.24 -21.24 -15.07
CA GLU A 374 -13.78 -21.87 -16.30
C GLU A 374 -13.57 -20.99 -17.54
N SER A 375 -13.61 -19.65 -17.39
CA SER A 375 -13.34 -18.68 -18.43
C SER A 375 -12.36 -17.63 -17.94
N LEU A 376 -11.16 -17.63 -18.45
CA LEU A 376 -10.16 -16.60 -18.18
C LEU A 376 -10.56 -15.25 -18.75
N ALA A 377 -11.28 -15.22 -19.88
CA ALA A 377 -11.83 -13.99 -20.45
C ALA A 377 -12.72 -13.25 -19.43
N LYS A 378 -13.73 -13.92 -18.88
CA LYS A 378 -14.63 -13.34 -17.87
C LYS A 378 -13.88 -12.97 -16.60
N HIS A 379 -12.94 -13.81 -16.16
CA HIS A 379 -12.18 -13.61 -14.95
C HIS A 379 -11.28 -12.37 -15.04
N CYS A 380 -10.48 -12.23 -16.09
CA CYS A 380 -9.55 -11.13 -16.26
C CYS A 380 -10.28 -9.78 -16.44
N HIS A 381 -11.42 -9.76 -17.14
CA HIS A 381 -12.17 -8.52 -17.33
C HIS A 381 -13.12 -8.17 -16.16
N GLY A 382 -13.58 -9.17 -15.43
CA GLY A 382 -14.47 -8.99 -14.28
C GLY A 382 -13.76 -8.65 -12.97
N ARG A 383 -12.45 -8.74 -12.94
CA ARG A 383 -11.64 -8.53 -11.73
C ARG A 383 -10.68 -7.37 -11.87
N TRP A 384 -10.43 -6.73 -10.71
CA TRP A 384 -9.43 -5.70 -10.54
C TRP A 384 -8.70 -5.98 -9.23
N TRP A 385 -7.47 -6.44 -9.30
CA TRP A 385 -6.72 -6.89 -8.12
C TRP A 385 -5.72 -5.86 -7.60
N ASN A 386 -5.21 -5.01 -8.49
CA ASN A 386 -4.15 -4.08 -8.15
C ASN A 386 -4.70 -2.68 -7.87
N SER A 387 -4.27 -2.07 -6.79
CA SER A 387 -4.85 -0.79 -6.35
C SER A 387 -4.35 0.42 -7.14
N TYR A 388 -3.18 0.33 -7.77
CA TYR A 388 -2.49 1.48 -8.39
C TYR A 388 -2.42 2.70 -7.47
N PHE A 389 -2.47 2.47 -6.16
CA PHE A 389 -2.61 3.49 -5.11
C PHE A 389 -3.88 4.34 -5.20
N MET A 390 -4.72 4.16 -6.23
CA MET A 390 -5.96 4.91 -6.42
C MET A 390 -6.98 4.66 -5.31
N GLY A 391 -7.00 3.47 -4.71
CA GLY A 391 -7.88 3.18 -3.57
C GLY A 391 -7.56 4.08 -2.38
N SER A 392 -6.29 4.17 -1.98
CA SER A 392 -5.83 5.05 -0.90
C SER A 392 -6.06 6.52 -1.24
N PHE A 393 -5.81 6.89 -2.49
CA PHE A 393 -6.04 8.24 -2.99
C PHE A 393 -7.51 8.66 -2.86
N LEU A 394 -8.45 7.84 -3.33
CA LEU A 394 -9.88 8.10 -3.22
C LEU A 394 -10.35 8.15 -1.76
N GLN A 395 -9.81 7.26 -0.90
CA GLN A 395 -10.12 7.28 0.53
C GLN A 395 -9.66 8.58 1.21
N ILE A 396 -8.47 9.09 0.88
CA ILE A 396 -7.99 10.37 1.39
C ILE A 396 -8.82 11.53 0.81
N ALA A 397 -9.04 11.55 -0.51
CA ALA A 397 -9.80 12.61 -1.18
C ALA A 397 -11.24 12.72 -0.62
N ARG A 398 -11.92 11.59 -0.36
CA ARG A 398 -13.27 11.57 0.23
C ARG A 398 -13.37 12.27 1.58
N GLN A 399 -12.28 12.38 2.31
CA GLN A 399 -12.26 12.99 3.64
C GLN A 399 -12.19 14.52 3.61
N ALA A 400 -12.12 15.12 2.42
CA ALA A 400 -12.23 16.57 2.20
C ALA A 400 -13.64 17.00 1.74
N VAL A 401 -14.45 16.07 1.26
CA VAL A 401 -15.83 16.28 0.82
C VAL A 401 -16.79 15.98 1.96
#